data_6b03c4d50a261b22eb9557fb58db35d4
#
_entry.id   6b03c4d50a261b22eb9557fb58db35d4
#
_cell.length_a   1.000
_cell.length_b   1.000
_cell.length_c   1.000
_cell.angle_alpha   90.00
_cell.angle_beta   90.00
_cell.angle_gamma   90.00
#
_symmetry.space_group_name_H-M   'P 1'
#
loop_
_entity.id
_entity.type
_entity.pdbx_description
1 polymer ?
#
loop_
_entity_poly.entity_id
_entity_poly.type
_entity_poly.pdbx_seq_one_letter_code
_entity_poly.pdbx_strand_id
1 'polypeptide(L)'
;VDHQRHKLGVRSEQLDHAFAFVDEQLGRVFDALDETGGLENTNIAVLGDHGQLYCDQMFHLNTVLRDMGFLTEENGTVTSWKIYAAQCAFSAQIYRQPDVDPKLVYETLCKIRDQYPGSISQIFTKEQAADLHLTGEFDFVVEAGDRTAFDKTANATEYFTSVDEIREYKLSVSTHGHLPEKGDKPPFILSGPDVIPGKVQKGGYLVDEAPTLLRLLGITENHMDGTPFTWMTRL
;
A
#
# COMPACT_ATOMS: atom_id res chain seq x y z
N VAL A 1 -13.44 5.41 3.92
CA VAL A 1 -13.28 4.12 4.62
C VAL A 1 -11.86 3.99 5.17
N ASP A 2 -10.84 4.22 4.37
CA ASP A 2 -9.42 4.10 4.75
C ASP A 2 -9.09 4.79 6.09
N HIS A 3 -9.38 6.11 6.20
CA HIS A 3 -9.16 6.87 7.44
C HIS A 3 -9.80 6.24 8.70
N GLN A 4 -11.00 5.67 8.55
CA GLN A 4 -11.68 5.02 9.67
C GLN A 4 -11.02 3.68 10.02
N ARG A 5 -10.57 2.93 9.02
CA ARG A 5 -9.84 1.68 9.26
C ARG A 5 -8.53 1.91 10.00
N HIS A 6 -7.79 2.96 9.70
CA HIS A 6 -6.59 3.31 10.47
C HIS A 6 -6.87 3.46 11.97
N LYS A 7 -8.03 4.00 12.33
CA LYS A 7 -8.42 4.24 13.74
C LYS A 7 -9.11 3.06 14.41
N LEU A 8 -9.92 2.32 13.66
CA LEU A 8 -10.85 1.32 14.19
C LEU A 8 -10.42 -0.12 13.89
N GLY A 9 -9.37 -0.29 13.07
CA GLY A 9 -8.94 -1.59 12.56
C GLY A 9 -9.69 -2.01 11.29
N VAL A 10 -9.30 -3.15 10.73
CA VAL A 10 -9.83 -3.63 9.44
C VAL A 10 -11.23 -4.20 9.51
N ARG A 11 -11.68 -4.61 10.72
CA ARG A 11 -13.03 -5.13 10.98
C ARG A 11 -13.55 -4.57 12.30
N SER A 12 -14.62 -3.77 12.22
CA SER A 12 -15.28 -3.17 13.38
C SER A 12 -16.72 -2.86 12.98
N GLU A 13 -17.68 -3.05 13.90
CA GLU A 13 -19.07 -2.62 13.69
C GLU A 13 -19.18 -1.12 13.39
N GLN A 14 -18.27 -0.33 13.91
CA GLN A 14 -18.23 1.12 13.63
C GLN A 14 -17.86 1.45 12.18
N LEU A 15 -17.21 0.53 11.45
CA LEU A 15 -16.94 0.69 10.02
C LEU A 15 -18.21 0.62 9.17
N ASP A 16 -19.27 -0.02 9.64
CA ASP A 16 -20.55 -0.11 8.94
C ASP A 16 -21.12 1.28 8.65
N HIS A 17 -20.94 2.23 9.59
CA HIS A 17 -21.31 3.63 9.36
C HIS A 17 -20.49 4.30 8.24
N ALA A 18 -19.21 3.98 8.12
CA ALA A 18 -18.35 4.53 7.06
C ALA A 18 -18.72 3.94 5.70
N PHE A 19 -19.06 2.66 5.65
CA PHE A 19 -19.57 2.02 4.43
C PHE A 19 -20.94 2.56 4.04
N ALA A 20 -21.88 2.66 4.98
CA ALA A 20 -23.19 3.25 4.72
C ALA A 20 -23.11 4.69 4.21
N PHE A 21 -22.19 5.50 4.75
CA PHE A 21 -21.95 6.85 4.24
C PHE A 21 -21.45 6.86 2.79
N VAL A 22 -20.50 5.96 2.44
CA VAL A 22 -20.00 5.86 1.05
C VAL A 22 -21.12 5.38 0.12
N ASP A 23 -21.91 4.40 0.54
CA ASP A 23 -23.06 3.88 -0.21
C ASP A 23 -24.08 4.99 -0.49
N GLU A 24 -24.42 5.81 0.52
CA GLU A 24 -25.27 6.97 0.35
C GLU A 24 -24.70 7.97 -0.67
N GLN A 25 -23.38 8.26 -0.64
CA GLN A 25 -22.77 9.16 -1.62
C GLN A 25 -22.79 8.57 -3.04
N LEU A 26 -22.59 7.27 -3.19
CA LEU A 26 -22.75 6.58 -4.48
C LEU A 26 -24.21 6.66 -4.96
N GLY A 27 -25.18 6.43 -4.08
CA GLY A 27 -26.60 6.60 -4.39
C GLY A 27 -26.90 7.98 -4.99
N ARG A 28 -26.38 9.05 -4.39
CA ARG A 28 -26.55 10.41 -4.94
C ARG A 28 -25.96 10.59 -6.35
N VAL A 29 -24.88 9.91 -6.67
CA VAL A 29 -24.31 9.91 -8.03
C VAL A 29 -25.25 9.18 -9.00
N PHE A 30 -25.80 8.04 -8.60
CA PHE A 30 -26.77 7.30 -9.39
C PHE A 30 -28.06 8.10 -9.64
N ASP A 31 -28.60 8.72 -8.59
CA ASP A 31 -29.77 9.58 -8.69
C ASP A 31 -29.56 10.73 -9.68
N ALA A 32 -28.43 11.41 -9.62
CA ALA A 32 -28.08 12.50 -10.52
C ALA A 32 -27.95 12.04 -12.00
N LEU A 33 -27.41 10.82 -12.22
CA LEU A 33 -27.34 10.22 -13.55
C LEU A 33 -28.74 9.86 -14.07
N ASP A 34 -29.60 9.32 -13.21
CA ASP A 34 -30.96 8.94 -13.57
C ASP A 34 -31.83 10.16 -13.91
N GLU A 35 -31.78 11.21 -13.07
CA GLU A 35 -32.49 12.48 -13.30
C GLU A 35 -32.10 13.13 -14.63
N THR A 36 -30.89 12.95 -15.10
CA THR A 36 -30.42 13.47 -16.41
C THR A 36 -30.66 12.49 -17.56
N GLY A 37 -31.22 11.30 -17.30
CA GLY A 37 -31.42 10.25 -18.31
C GLY A 37 -30.10 9.64 -18.79
N GLY A 38 -29.01 9.81 -18.00
CA GLY A 38 -27.66 9.32 -18.34
C GLY A 38 -27.34 7.95 -17.81
N LEU A 39 -28.07 7.44 -16.81
CA LEU A 39 -27.73 6.22 -16.11
C LEU A 39 -27.63 4.99 -17.04
N GLU A 40 -28.57 4.83 -17.96
CA GLU A 40 -28.58 3.71 -18.90
C GLU A 40 -27.44 3.76 -19.93
N ASN A 41 -26.82 4.92 -20.11
CA ASN A 41 -25.75 5.17 -21.09
C ASN A 41 -24.37 5.37 -20.44
N THR A 42 -24.26 5.14 -19.14
CA THR A 42 -23.03 5.39 -18.40
C THR A 42 -22.45 4.10 -17.84
N ASN A 43 -21.17 3.84 -18.13
CA ASN A 43 -20.40 2.83 -17.41
C ASN A 43 -19.88 3.42 -16.10
N ILE A 44 -20.10 2.71 -15.01
CA ILE A 44 -19.70 3.12 -13.66
C ILE A 44 -18.69 2.12 -13.13
N ALA A 45 -17.56 2.62 -12.62
CA ALA A 45 -16.56 1.84 -11.95
C ALA A 45 -16.44 2.26 -10.48
N VAL A 46 -16.51 1.29 -9.57
CA VAL A 46 -16.20 1.47 -8.14
C VAL A 46 -15.02 0.59 -7.80
N LEU A 47 -13.96 1.20 -7.32
CA LEU A 47 -12.70 0.50 -7.06
C LEU A 47 -12.07 0.96 -5.75
N GLY A 48 -11.25 0.10 -5.17
CA GLY A 48 -10.36 0.41 -4.06
C GLY A 48 -8.90 0.37 -4.52
N ASP A 49 -8.06 1.17 -3.90
CA ASP A 49 -6.64 1.30 -4.24
C ASP A 49 -5.76 0.28 -3.49
N HIS A 50 -6.15 -0.10 -2.27
CA HIS A 50 -5.42 -1.07 -1.44
C HIS A 50 -6.30 -1.68 -0.35
N GLY A 51 -5.80 -2.77 0.26
CA GLY A 51 -6.32 -3.33 1.50
C GLY A 51 -5.61 -2.74 2.72
N GLN A 52 -5.96 -3.23 3.92
CA GLN A 52 -5.29 -2.89 5.18
C GLN A 52 -5.12 -4.14 6.06
N LEU A 53 -4.09 -4.13 6.91
CA LEU A 53 -3.85 -5.13 7.94
C LEU A 53 -3.79 -4.49 9.32
N TYR A 54 -4.08 -5.29 10.35
CA TYR A 54 -3.84 -4.88 11.73
C TYR A 54 -2.35 -4.68 11.99
N CYS A 55 -2.05 -3.68 12.81
CA CYS A 55 -0.72 -3.35 13.27
C CYS A 55 -0.72 -3.22 14.80
N ASP A 56 0.26 -3.80 15.47
CA ASP A 56 0.41 -3.74 16.93
C ASP A 56 1.57 -2.86 17.35
N GLN A 57 2.58 -2.73 16.49
CA GLN A 57 3.81 -2.01 16.82
C GLN A 57 4.49 -1.40 15.59
N MET A 58 5.27 -0.37 15.84
CA MET A 58 6.18 0.24 14.88
C MET A 58 7.61 -0.19 15.17
N PHE A 59 8.37 -0.49 14.11
CA PHE A 59 9.81 -0.69 14.17
C PHE A 59 10.52 0.51 13.54
N HIS A 60 11.33 1.20 14.34
CA HIS A 60 12.02 2.45 13.95
C HIS A 60 13.32 2.14 13.20
N LEU A 61 13.21 1.66 11.96
CA LEU A 61 14.36 1.21 11.17
C LEU A 61 15.44 2.30 11.00
N ASN A 62 15.02 3.57 10.80
CA ASN A 62 15.98 4.68 10.70
C ASN A 62 16.68 4.98 12.03
N THR A 63 16.05 4.72 13.17
CA THR A 63 16.73 4.80 14.47
C THR A 63 17.83 3.75 14.61
N VAL A 64 17.55 2.51 14.18
CA VAL A 64 18.56 1.45 14.16
C VAL A 64 19.71 1.79 13.21
N LEU A 65 19.41 2.30 12.01
CA LEU A 65 20.43 2.74 11.05
C LEU A 65 21.28 3.89 11.59
N ARG A 66 20.70 4.83 12.36
CA ARG A 66 21.43 5.88 13.07
C ARG A 66 22.43 5.28 14.07
N ASP A 67 21.97 4.37 14.92
CA ASP A 67 22.81 3.79 15.99
C ASP A 67 23.90 2.86 15.42
N MET A 68 23.70 2.37 14.21
CA MET A 68 24.74 1.67 13.45
C MET A 68 25.68 2.61 12.68
N GLY A 69 25.48 3.95 12.75
CA GLY A 69 26.33 4.97 12.11
C GLY A 69 26.07 5.19 10.63
N PHE A 70 24.91 4.78 10.11
CA PHE A 70 24.55 4.96 8.71
C PHE A 70 23.76 6.24 8.41
N LEU A 71 23.24 6.91 9.44
CA LEU A 71 22.62 8.22 9.30
C LEU A 71 22.85 9.07 10.55
N THR A 72 22.70 10.38 10.39
CA THR A 72 22.69 11.35 11.50
C THR A 72 21.37 12.09 11.52
N GLU A 73 20.92 12.46 12.71
CA GLU A 73 19.72 13.26 12.90
C GLU A 73 19.98 14.42 13.87
N GLU A 74 19.19 15.48 13.72
CA GLU A 74 19.13 16.60 14.66
C GLU A 74 17.66 16.93 14.93
N ASN A 75 17.25 16.86 16.17
CA ASN A 75 15.88 17.15 16.61
C ASN A 75 14.80 16.32 15.83
N GLY A 76 15.08 15.06 15.56
CA GLY A 76 14.19 14.15 14.83
C GLY A 76 14.24 14.28 13.31
N THR A 77 15.05 15.21 12.79
CA THR A 77 15.23 15.40 11.36
C THR A 77 16.54 14.75 10.90
N VAL A 78 16.48 13.86 9.90
CA VAL A 78 17.67 13.27 9.29
C VAL A 78 18.44 14.35 8.54
N THR A 79 19.70 14.59 8.93
CA THR A 79 20.57 15.63 8.36
C THR A 79 21.56 15.08 7.36
N SER A 80 22.01 13.84 7.52
CA SER A 80 22.80 13.12 6.53
C SER A 80 22.61 11.61 6.63
N TRP A 81 22.91 10.88 5.55
CA TRP A 81 22.76 9.44 5.55
C TRP A 81 23.66 8.76 4.51
N LYS A 82 24.04 7.53 4.80
CA LYS A 82 24.66 6.56 3.89
C LYS A 82 23.68 5.49 3.46
N ILE A 83 22.82 5.06 4.38
CA ILE A 83 21.68 4.15 4.17
C ILE A 83 20.46 4.81 4.80
N TYR A 84 19.34 4.85 4.07
CA TYR A 84 18.09 5.45 4.50
C TYR A 84 16.90 4.57 4.15
N ALA A 85 15.96 4.42 5.07
CA ALA A 85 14.71 3.72 4.84
C ALA A 85 13.56 4.70 4.64
N ALA A 86 13.02 4.77 3.42
CA ALA A 86 11.79 5.50 3.12
C ALA A 86 10.60 4.56 3.36
N GLN A 87 9.91 4.75 4.47
CA GLN A 87 8.84 3.87 4.92
C GLN A 87 7.57 4.02 4.07
N CYS A 88 6.85 2.91 3.90
CA CYS A 88 5.49 2.79 3.40
C CYS A 88 4.71 1.83 4.31
N ALA A 89 4.68 2.15 5.61
CA ALA A 89 4.09 1.38 6.69
C ALA A 89 4.58 -0.10 6.74
N PHE A 90 3.88 -1.10 6.17
CA PHE A 90 4.35 -2.49 6.21
C PHE A 90 5.56 -2.78 5.33
N SER A 91 6.01 -1.84 4.53
CA SER A 91 7.24 -1.95 3.76
C SER A 91 8.11 -0.70 3.87
N ALA A 92 9.38 -0.81 3.50
CA ALA A 92 10.26 0.34 3.34
C ALA A 92 11.19 0.15 2.14
N GLN A 93 11.35 1.21 1.37
CA GLN A 93 12.33 1.29 0.30
C GLN A 93 13.67 1.74 0.88
N ILE A 94 14.72 1.02 0.57
CA ILE A 94 16.06 1.26 1.10
C ILE A 94 16.94 1.93 0.05
N TYR A 95 17.45 3.08 0.41
CA TYR A 95 18.33 3.90 -0.41
C TYR A 95 19.73 3.90 0.17
N ARG A 96 20.75 3.92 -0.69
CA ARG A 96 22.15 4.10 -0.31
C ARG A 96 22.79 5.26 -1.07
N GLN A 97 23.85 5.84 -0.48
CA GLN A 97 24.72 6.74 -1.23
C GLN A 97 25.59 5.94 -2.23
N PRO A 98 26.01 6.56 -3.35
CA PRO A 98 26.77 5.85 -4.40
C PRO A 98 28.08 5.21 -3.94
N ASP A 99 28.70 5.73 -2.88
CA ASP A 99 29.95 5.23 -2.29
C ASP A 99 29.76 4.05 -1.32
N VAL A 100 28.53 3.64 -1.03
CA VAL A 100 28.20 2.50 -0.17
C VAL A 100 28.05 1.24 -1.01
N ASP A 101 28.74 0.17 -0.66
CA ASP A 101 28.58 -1.13 -1.32
C ASP A 101 27.19 -1.70 -1.09
N PRO A 102 26.43 -2.08 -2.15
CA PRO A 102 25.13 -2.76 -2.00
C PRO A 102 25.17 -4.02 -1.13
N LYS A 103 26.30 -4.74 -1.17
CA LYS A 103 26.49 -5.93 -0.33
C LYS A 103 26.47 -5.57 1.16
N LEU A 104 27.12 -4.45 1.53
CA LEU A 104 27.10 -3.96 2.91
C LEU A 104 25.66 -3.63 3.35
N VAL A 105 24.86 -3.02 2.46
CA VAL A 105 23.44 -2.71 2.75
C VAL A 105 22.67 -3.99 3.02
N TYR A 106 22.78 -4.99 2.15
CA TYR A 106 22.10 -6.27 2.31
C TYR A 106 22.49 -6.99 3.60
N GLU A 107 23.80 -7.07 3.90
CA GLU A 107 24.32 -7.67 5.13
C GLU A 107 23.83 -6.93 6.38
N THR A 108 23.71 -5.58 6.30
CA THR A 108 23.17 -4.75 7.37
C THR A 108 21.70 -5.08 7.63
N LEU A 109 20.88 -5.16 6.57
CA LEU A 109 19.47 -5.52 6.69
C LEU A 109 19.28 -6.94 7.25
N CYS A 110 20.09 -7.91 6.81
CA CYS A 110 20.10 -9.27 7.37
C CYS A 110 20.44 -9.25 8.85
N LYS A 111 21.46 -8.50 9.26
CA LYS A 111 21.84 -8.36 10.66
C LYS A 111 20.73 -7.75 11.51
N ILE A 112 20.04 -6.71 11.00
CA ILE A 112 18.90 -6.09 11.67
C ILE A 112 17.77 -7.11 11.84
N ARG A 113 17.40 -7.83 10.79
CA ARG A 113 16.38 -8.88 10.83
C ARG A 113 16.69 -9.94 11.89
N ASP A 114 17.92 -10.41 11.93
CA ASP A 114 18.35 -11.49 12.82
C ASP A 114 18.48 -11.01 14.28
N GLN A 115 18.87 -9.75 14.48
CA GLN A 115 19.03 -9.15 15.81
C GLN A 115 17.70 -8.72 16.43
N TYR A 116 16.73 -8.30 15.60
CA TYR A 116 15.43 -7.79 16.02
C TYR A 116 14.30 -8.67 15.44
N PRO A 117 14.00 -9.84 16.02
CA PRO A 117 12.92 -10.71 15.56
C PRO A 117 11.59 -9.96 15.45
N GLY A 118 10.88 -10.16 14.33
CA GLY A 118 9.63 -9.45 14.06
C GLY A 118 9.78 -8.07 13.39
N SER A 119 11.01 -7.58 13.19
CA SER A 119 11.25 -6.31 12.49
C SER A 119 11.06 -6.42 10.98
N ILE A 120 11.78 -7.35 10.35
CA ILE A 120 11.82 -7.58 8.91
C ILE A 120 11.45 -9.04 8.65
N SER A 121 10.48 -9.30 7.79
CA SER A 121 10.12 -10.65 7.33
C SER A 121 10.84 -11.04 6.05
N GLN A 122 10.97 -10.10 5.11
CA GLN A 122 11.59 -10.34 3.81
C GLN A 122 12.43 -9.14 3.37
N ILE A 123 13.47 -9.41 2.59
CA ILE A 123 14.35 -8.43 1.97
C ILE A 123 14.36 -8.74 0.47
N PHE A 124 13.93 -7.80 -0.36
CA PHE A 124 13.90 -7.92 -1.81
C PHE A 124 15.01 -7.09 -2.41
N THR A 125 15.72 -7.63 -3.40
CA THR A 125 16.59 -6.83 -4.27
C THR A 125 15.73 -5.97 -5.20
N LYS A 126 16.34 -4.99 -5.88
CA LYS A 126 15.66 -4.16 -6.87
C LYS A 126 15.00 -5.00 -7.98
N GLU A 127 15.67 -6.06 -8.43
CA GLU A 127 15.18 -6.98 -9.46
C GLU A 127 13.96 -7.78 -8.94
N GLN A 128 14.05 -8.32 -7.73
CA GLN A 128 12.93 -9.06 -7.11
C GLN A 128 11.72 -8.15 -6.86
N ALA A 129 11.94 -6.88 -6.50
CA ALA A 129 10.87 -5.91 -6.37
C ALA A 129 10.22 -5.58 -7.73
N ALA A 130 11.03 -5.48 -8.79
CA ALA A 130 10.54 -5.28 -10.16
C ALA A 130 9.69 -6.46 -10.66
N ASP A 131 10.04 -7.69 -10.31
CA ASP A 131 9.21 -8.89 -10.59
C ASP A 131 7.84 -8.83 -9.89
N LEU A 132 7.74 -8.06 -8.80
CA LEU A 132 6.50 -7.76 -8.08
C LEU A 132 5.86 -6.43 -8.54
N HIS A 133 6.28 -5.88 -9.67
CA HIS A 133 5.81 -4.62 -10.25
C HIS A 133 6.11 -3.36 -9.41
N LEU A 134 7.06 -3.44 -8.49
CA LEU A 134 7.55 -2.28 -7.74
C LEU A 134 8.89 -1.82 -8.31
N THR A 135 8.88 -0.70 -9.04
CA THR A 135 10.07 -0.10 -9.65
C THR A 135 10.40 1.25 -9.03
N GLY A 136 11.66 1.65 -9.04
CA GLY A 136 12.12 2.93 -8.49
C GLY A 136 13.63 3.01 -8.35
N GLU A 137 14.12 4.10 -7.77
CA GLU A 137 15.56 4.34 -7.58
C GLU A 137 16.11 3.80 -6.24
N PHE A 138 15.37 2.95 -5.55
CA PHE A 138 15.83 2.23 -4.37
C PHE A 138 16.75 1.07 -4.73
N ASP A 139 17.55 0.60 -3.77
CA ASP A 139 18.42 -0.58 -3.92
C ASP A 139 17.76 -1.87 -3.40
N PHE A 140 16.99 -1.77 -2.31
CA PHE A 140 16.27 -2.88 -1.71
C PHE A 140 14.88 -2.43 -1.25
N VAL A 141 14.00 -3.42 -1.06
CA VAL A 141 12.73 -3.24 -0.34
C VAL A 141 12.69 -4.22 0.81
N VAL A 142 12.28 -3.77 1.97
CA VAL A 142 12.03 -4.64 3.11
C VAL A 142 10.54 -4.69 3.42
N GLU A 143 10.04 -5.89 3.69
CA GLU A 143 8.71 -6.14 4.21
C GLU A 143 8.80 -6.33 5.72
N ALA A 144 7.94 -5.68 6.47
CA ALA A 144 7.91 -5.80 7.92
C ALA A 144 7.45 -7.19 8.40
N GLY A 145 7.76 -7.49 9.65
CA GLY A 145 7.25 -8.66 10.35
C GLY A 145 5.75 -8.60 10.54
N ASP A 146 5.18 -9.73 10.98
CA ASP A 146 3.74 -9.82 11.23
C ASP A 146 3.31 -8.76 12.26
N ARG A 147 2.21 -8.05 11.96
CA ARG A 147 1.63 -6.98 12.78
C ARG A 147 2.60 -5.85 13.17
N THR A 148 3.74 -5.74 12.46
CA THR A 148 4.76 -4.68 12.63
C THR A 148 4.75 -3.78 11.40
N ALA A 149 4.86 -2.47 11.60
CA ALA A 149 5.05 -1.52 10.50
C ALA A 149 6.29 -0.66 10.75
N PHE A 150 6.77 0.00 9.71
CA PHE A 150 7.85 0.97 9.79
C PHE A 150 7.31 2.38 9.87
N ASP A 151 8.03 3.27 10.53
CA ASP A 151 7.80 4.70 10.51
C ASP A 151 9.07 5.46 10.07
N LYS A 152 8.97 6.79 10.02
CA LYS A 152 10.08 7.66 9.61
C LYS A 152 11.02 8.05 10.76
N THR A 153 10.72 7.66 12.01
CA THR A 153 11.41 8.11 13.20
C THR A 153 12.87 7.68 13.20
N ALA A 154 13.78 8.63 13.39
CA ALA A 154 15.23 8.39 13.44
C ALA A 154 15.83 8.68 14.82
N ASN A 155 15.03 9.11 15.80
CA ASN A 155 15.49 9.51 17.15
C ASN A 155 14.66 8.85 18.27
N ALA A 156 14.04 7.71 18.01
CA ALA A 156 13.34 6.95 19.04
C ALA A 156 14.32 6.52 20.16
N THR A 157 13.79 6.35 21.36
CA THR A 157 14.52 5.80 22.51
C THR A 157 14.52 4.28 22.52
N GLU A 158 13.51 3.69 21.90
CA GLU A 158 13.34 2.24 21.73
C GLU A 158 13.19 1.91 20.24
N TYR A 159 13.56 0.70 19.82
CA TYR A 159 13.46 0.28 18.43
C TYR A 159 12.06 -0.18 18.04
N PHE A 160 11.26 -0.61 19.04
CA PHE A 160 9.84 -0.94 18.86
C PHE A 160 8.99 -0.07 19.77
N THR A 161 7.90 0.43 19.24
CA THR A 161 6.89 1.20 20.00
C THR A 161 5.50 0.64 19.71
N SER A 162 4.70 0.42 20.76
CA SER A 162 3.30 0.00 20.61
C SER A 162 2.50 1.05 19.85
N VAL A 163 1.55 0.63 19.01
CA VAL A 163 0.65 1.56 18.30
C VAL A 163 -0.19 2.41 19.24
N ASP A 164 -0.46 1.94 20.46
CA ASP A 164 -1.20 2.69 21.48
C ASP A 164 -0.45 3.95 21.94
N GLU A 165 0.87 3.97 21.77
CA GLU A 165 1.75 5.12 22.08
C GLU A 165 1.90 6.10 20.91
N ILE A 166 1.46 5.68 19.71
CA ILE A 166 1.62 6.46 18.48
C ILE A 166 0.42 7.36 18.28
N ARG A 167 0.69 8.64 18.05
CA ARG A 167 -0.36 9.66 17.87
C ARG A 167 -0.72 9.92 16.40
N GLU A 168 0.05 9.41 15.47
CA GLU A 168 -0.21 9.57 14.05
C GLU A 168 -1.26 8.55 13.59
N TYR A 169 -2.46 9.01 13.22
CA TYR A 169 -3.58 8.13 12.88
C TYR A 169 -3.30 7.16 11.72
N LYS A 170 -2.43 7.52 10.77
CA LYS A 170 -2.06 6.66 9.64
C LYS A 170 -1.20 5.46 10.02
N LEU A 171 -0.62 5.47 11.21
CA LEU A 171 0.21 4.41 11.76
C LEU A 171 -0.44 3.79 13.01
N SER A 172 -1.77 3.87 13.12
CA SER A 172 -2.54 3.38 14.27
C SER A 172 -2.80 1.86 14.17
N VAL A 173 -3.95 1.41 14.64
CA VAL A 173 -4.29 -0.02 14.79
C VAL A 173 -4.39 -0.82 13.50
N SER A 174 -4.46 -0.17 12.35
CA SER A 174 -4.29 -0.80 11.04
C SER A 174 -3.67 0.15 10.03
N THR A 175 -2.97 -0.42 9.07
CA THR A 175 -2.31 0.32 7.99
C THR A 175 -2.17 -0.55 6.74
N HIS A 176 -1.50 -0.06 5.71
CA HIS A 176 -1.37 -0.69 4.40
C HIS A 176 0.10 -0.75 3.94
N GLY A 177 0.38 -1.02 2.65
CA GLY A 177 1.74 -1.11 2.12
C GLY A 177 2.40 -2.48 2.32
N HIS A 178 1.60 -3.52 2.53
CA HIS A 178 1.99 -4.93 2.66
C HIS A 178 1.94 -5.66 1.31
N LEU A 179 2.58 -6.82 1.25
CA LEU A 179 2.46 -7.72 0.11
C LEU A 179 1.01 -8.16 -0.11
N PRO A 180 0.54 -8.25 -1.37
CA PRO A 180 -0.88 -8.53 -1.70
C PRO A 180 -1.44 -9.82 -1.10
N GLU A 181 -0.62 -10.84 -0.89
CA GLU A 181 -1.04 -12.13 -0.32
C GLU A 181 -1.31 -12.08 1.18
N LYS A 182 -0.87 -11.04 1.89
CA LYS A 182 -1.04 -10.91 3.34
C LYS A 182 -2.42 -10.40 3.76
N GLY A 183 -3.16 -9.75 2.86
CA GLY A 183 -4.41 -9.09 3.19
C GLY A 183 -5.53 -9.25 2.18
N ASP A 184 -6.69 -8.68 2.54
CA ASP A 184 -7.83 -8.60 1.64
C ASP A 184 -7.48 -7.69 0.43
N LYS A 185 -7.88 -8.14 -0.76
CA LYS A 185 -7.69 -7.38 -1.99
C LYS A 185 -8.77 -6.31 -2.13
N PRO A 186 -8.45 -5.14 -2.71
CA PRO A 186 -9.45 -4.13 -2.99
C PRO A 186 -10.49 -4.62 -4.02
N PRO A 187 -11.74 -4.13 -3.96
CA PRO A 187 -12.76 -4.47 -4.94
C PRO A 187 -12.55 -3.68 -6.24
N PHE A 188 -12.93 -4.32 -7.36
CA PHE A 188 -13.15 -3.68 -8.65
C PHE A 188 -14.53 -4.08 -9.16
N ILE A 189 -15.46 -3.12 -9.22
CA ILE A 189 -16.86 -3.35 -9.58
C ILE A 189 -17.20 -2.49 -10.79
N LEU A 190 -17.76 -3.11 -11.82
CA LEU A 190 -18.23 -2.45 -13.03
C LEU A 190 -19.74 -2.61 -13.20
N SER A 191 -20.40 -1.56 -13.63
CA SER A 191 -21.81 -1.56 -14.05
C SER A 191 -22.00 -0.64 -15.25
N GLY A 192 -22.92 -0.98 -16.14
CA GLY A 192 -23.25 -0.13 -17.29
C GLY A 192 -23.54 -0.92 -18.58
N PRO A 193 -23.86 -0.23 -19.67
CA PRO A 193 -24.31 -0.84 -20.94
C PRO A 193 -23.22 -1.75 -21.58
N ASP A 194 -21.95 -1.42 -21.41
CA ASP A 194 -20.85 -2.19 -22.02
C ASP A 194 -20.28 -3.25 -21.07
N VAL A 195 -20.88 -3.45 -19.89
CA VAL A 195 -20.48 -4.43 -18.91
C VAL A 195 -21.31 -5.71 -19.05
N ILE A 196 -20.66 -6.88 -18.92
CA ILE A 196 -21.35 -8.17 -18.89
C ILE A 196 -21.82 -8.44 -17.45
N PRO A 197 -23.14 -8.47 -17.20
CA PRO A 197 -23.65 -8.60 -15.84
C PRO A 197 -23.38 -9.99 -15.25
N GLY A 198 -23.33 -10.06 -13.91
CA GLY A 198 -23.22 -11.30 -13.15
C GLY A 198 -21.86 -12.00 -13.22
N LYS A 199 -20.85 -11.34 -13.76
CA LYS A 199 -19.48 -11.88 -13.75
C LYS A 199 -18.79 -11.57 -12.43
N VAL A 200 -18.22 -12.59 -11.80
CA VAL A 200 -17.47 -12.50 -10.55
C VAL A 200 -16.19 -13.30 -10.67
N GLN A 201 -15.06 -12.70 -10.33
CA GLN A 201 -13.78 -13.37 -10.24
C GLN A 201 -13.11 -13.02 -8.91
N LYS A 202 -12.47 -14.02 -8.29
CA LYS A 202 -11.62 -13.80 -7.12
C LYS A 202 -10.18 -13.56 -7.57
N GLY A 203 -9.70 -12.35 -7.28
CA GLY A 203 -8.35 -11.94 -7.65
C GLY A 203 -8.24 -11.37 -9.06
N GLY A 204 -7.17 -10.69 -9.29
CA GLY A 204 -6.77 -9.92 -10.47
C GLY A 204 -5.60 -9.04 -10.05
N TYR A 205 -5.07 -8.28 -10.98
CA TYR A 205 -4.01 -7.32 -10.69
C TYR A 205 -4.55 -5.90 -10.80
N LEU A 206 -4.14 -5.02 -9.91
CA LEU A 206 -4.54 -3.61 -9.91
C LEU A 206 -4.16 -2.92 -11.23
N VAL A 207 -3.04 -3.32 -11.82
CA VAL A 207 -2.56 -2.81 -13.12
C VAL A 207 -3.51 -3.12 -14.29
N ASP A 208 -4.44 -4.09 -14.14
CA ASP A 208 -5.43 -4.47 -15.15
C ASP A 208 -6.66 -3.55 -15.16
N GLU A 209 -6.85 -2.74 -14.11
CA GLU A 209 -8.01 -1.86 -13.99
C GLU A 209 -7.96 -0.70 -15.00
N ALA A 210 -6.82 -0.01 -15.09
CA ALA A 210 -6.66 1.11 -16.01
C ALA A 210 -6.89 0.72 -17.49
N PRO A 211 -6.25 -0.36 -18.04
CA PRO A 211 -6.54 -0.79 -19.41
C PRO A 211 -8.00 -1.26 -19.60
N THR A 212 -8.66 -1.76 -18.55
CA THR A 212 -10.08 -2.10 -18.61
C THR A 212 -10.96 -0.86 -18.77
N LEU A 213 -10.66 0.21 -17.99
CA LEU A 213 -11.38 1.49 -18.10
C LEU A 213 -11.13 2.17 -19.44
N LEU A 214 -9.90 2.18 -19.96
CA LEU A 214 -9.57 2.70 -21.28
C LEU A 214 -10.34 1.97 -22.38
N ARG A 215 -10.46 0.63 -22.28
CA ARG A 215 -11.26 -0.17 -23.20
C ARG A 215 -12.75 0.27 -23.21
N LEU A 216 -13.35 0.51 -22.03
CA LEU A 216 -14.72 1.02 -21.92
C LEU A 216 -14.88 2.43 -22.51
N LEU A 217 -13.81 3.23 -22.56
CA LEU A 217 -13.77 4.54 -23.22
C LEU A 217 -13.48 4.46 -24.73
N GLY A 218 -13.27 3.26 -25.29
CA GLY A 218 -12.87 3.08 -26.68
C GLY A 218 -11.46 3.57 -26.99
N ILE A 219 -10.61 3.70 -25.98
CA ILE A 219 -9.22 4.15 -26.11
C ILE A 219 -8.31 2.92 -26.18
N THR A 220 -7.52 2.83 -27.24
CA THR A 220 -6.50 1.79 -27.39
C THR A 220 -5.15 2.36 -26.97
N GLU A 221 -4.58 1.80 -25.91
CA GLU A 221 -3.22 2.12 -25.42
C GLU A 221 -2.37 0.84 -25.46
N ASN A 222 -1.19 0.92 -26.07
CA ASN A 222 -0.33 -0.24 -26.30
C ASN A 222 0.85 -0.34 -25.30
N HIS A 223 0.96 0.60 -24.36
CA HIS A 223 2.07 0.69 -23.42
C HIS A 223 1.61 0.60 -21.95
N MET A 224 0.66 -0.27 -21.69
CA MET A 224 0.17 -0.54 -20.33
C MET A 224 0.83 -1.80 -19.77
N ASP A 225 1.18 -1.79 -18.49
CA ASP A 225 1.74 -2.96 -17.80
C ASP A 225 0.68 -4.06 -17.58
N GLY A 226 -0.59 -3.68 -17.49
CA GLY A 226 -1.71 -4.59 -17.27
C GLY A 226 -2.43 -5.02 -18.54
N THR A 227 -3.31 -6.01 -18.41
CA THR A 227 -4.19 -6.53 -19.46
C THR A 227 -5.65 -6.31 -19.09
N PRO A 228 -6.49 -5.75 -19.99
CA PRO A 228 -7.88 -5.46 -19.65
C PRO A 228 -8.69 -6.73 -19.33
N PHE A 229 -9.60 -6.62 -18.37
CA PHE A 229 -10.56 -7.67 -18.01
C PHE A 229 -11.63 -7.84 -19.11
N THR A 230 -11.25 -8.39 -20.26
CA THR A 230 -12.13 -8.57 -21.44
C THR A 230 -13.35 -9.44 -21.14
N TRP A 231 -13.28 -10.31 -20.15
CA TRP A 231 -14.39 -11.16 -19.72
C TRP A 231 -15.50 -10.41 -18.96
N MET A 232 -15.25 -9.16 -18.54
CA MET A 232 -16.22 -8.26 -17.89
C MET A 232 -16.88 -7.29 -18.88
N THR A 233 -16.32 -7.08 -20.07
CA THR A 233 -16.77 -6.06 -21.03
C THR A 233 -17.30 -6.67 -22.31
N ARG A 234 -18.23 -5.99 -22.96
CA ARG A 234 -18.83 -6.38 -24.26
C ARG A 234 -18.04 -5.88 -25.46
N LEU A 235 -17.09 -4.98 -25.24
CA LEU A 235 -16.28 -4.34 -26.28
C LEU A 235 -15.08 -5.19 -26.68
#